data_ac2837cc1cf860e04edc1c0f7b5d6a1d
#
_entry.id   ac2837cc1cf860e04edc1c0f7b5d6a1d
#
_cell.length_a   1.000
_cell.length_b   1.000
_cell.length_c   1.000
_cell.angle_alpha   90.00
_cell.angle_beta   90.00
_cell.angle_gamma   90.00
#
_symmetry.space_group_name_H-M   'P 1'
#
loop_
_entity.id
_entity.type
_entity.pdbx_description
1 polymer ?
#
loop_
_entity_poly.entity_id
_entity_poly.type
_entity_poly.pdbx_seq_one_letter_code
_entity_poly.pdbx_strand_id
1 'polypeptide(L)'
;YMLSGTVVSGEKLGRKLGYPTANIRLEYDYPLDGVYLTKTVVEEKNSVGLASLGNKPTFNGSEKILEVFILDFDEDIYSQNIEVYFLEEIRKQIKFSNEDELIKQMNEDHKYAIINSKKYGI
;
A
#
# COMPACT_ATOMS: atom_id res chain seq x y z
N TYR A 1 9.29 -10.54 4.93
CA TYR A 1 7.88 -10.75 5.23
C TYR A 1 7.04 -10.50 3.98
N MET A 2 6.16 -11.42 3.67
CA MET A 2 5.40 -11.36 2.42
C MET A 2 3.92 -11.64 2.69
N LEU A 3 3.06 -10.83 2.09
CA LEU A 3 1.62 -11.08 2.08
C LEU A 3 1.16 -11.18 0.63
N SER A 4 0.23 -12.07 0.38
CA SER A 4 -0.40 -12.19 -0.94
C SER A 4 -1.91 -12.18 -0.78
N GLY A 5 -2.60 -11.78 -1.82
CA GLY A 5 -4.04 -11.79 -1.80
C GLY A 5 -4.62 -11.24 -3.08
N THR A 6 -5.93 -11.34 -3.17
CA THR A 6 -6.68 -10.86 -4.33
C THR A 6 -7.06 -9.40 -4.11
N VAL A 7 -6.84 -8.58 -5.12
CA VAL A 7 -7.19 -7.16 -5.08
C VAL A 7 -8.72 -7.01 -5.07
N VAL A 8 -9.23 -6.29 -4.07
CA VAL A 8 -10.65 -5.99 -3.95
C VAL A 8 -10.87 -4.49 -4.15
N SER A 9 -12.10 -4.10 -4.45
CA SER A 9 -12.42 -2.68 -4.58
C SER A 9 -12.34 -1.99 -3.22
N GLY A 10 -11.87 -0.74 -3.22
CA GLY A 10 -11.76 0.08 -2.02
C GLY A 10 -12.22 1.49 -2.30
N GLU A 11 -11.85 2.40 -1.44
CA GLU A 11 -12.26 3.80 -1.55
C GLU A 11 -11.56 4.55 -2.68
N LYS A 12 -10.53 3.98 -3.26
CA LYS A 12 -9.78 4.57 -4.39
C LYS A 12 -9.23 5.97 -4.10
N LEU A 13 -8.93 6.23 -2.81
CA LEU A 13 -8.41 7.53 -2.40
C LEU A 13 -7.08 7.84 -3.08
N GLY A 14 -6.18 6.84 -3.18
CA GLY A 14 -4.89 7.02 -3.84
C GLY A 14 -5.04 7.43 -5.29
N ARG A 15 -6.02 6.85 -6.00
CA ARG A 15 -6.28 7.23 -7.39
C ARG A 15 -6.73 8.67 -7.51
N LYS A 16 -7.59 9.13 -6.59
CA LYS A 16 -8.02 10.52 -6.53
C LYS A 16 -6.84 11.46 -6.31
N LEU A 17 -5.82 11.00 -5.57
CA LEU A 17 -4.61 11.76 -5.27
C LEU A 17 -3.50 11.54 -6.31
N GLY A 18 -3.77 10.77 -7.37
CA GLY A 18 -2.81 10.51 -8.44
C GLY A 18 -2.01 9.22 -8.30
N TYR A 19 -2.35 8.36 -7.36
CA TYR A 19 -1.65 7.08 -7.14
C TYR A 19 -2.60 5.90 -7.34
N PRO A 20 -2.27 4.93 -8.22
CA PRO A 20 -3.03 3.69 -8.30
C PRO A 20 -2.94 2.92 -6.99
N THR A 21 -4.08 2.41 -6.53
CA THR A 21 -4.17 1.73 -5.24
C THR A 21 -4.74 0.33 -5.41
N ALA A 22 -4.07 -0.65 -4.82
CA ALA A 22 -4.57 -2.00 -4.70
C ALA A 22 -4.95 -2.25 -3.24
N ASN A 23 -6.16 -2.74 -3.01
CA ASN A 23 -6.64 -3.06 -1.67
C ASN A 23 -6.74 -4.57 -1.52
N ILE A 24 -6.18 -5.11 -0.43
CA ILE A 24 -6.24 -6.53 -0.11
C ILE A 24 -6.86 -6.68 1.26
N ARG A 25 -7.97 -7.42 1.33
CA ARG A 25 -8.58 -7.76 2.60
C ARG A 25 -7.79 -8.88 3.25
N LEU A 26 -7.41 -8.70 4.50
CA LEU A 26 -6.63 -9.68 5.23
C LEU A 26 -7.52 -10.55 6.11
N GLU A 27 -7.32 -11.85 6.05
CA GLU A 27 -8.09 -12.82 6.84
C GLU A 27 -7.62 -12.90 8.28
N TYR A 28 -6.38 -12.51 8.54
CA TYR A 28 -5.76 -12.60 9.85
C TYR A 28 -5.33 -11.21 10.33
N ASP A 29 -5.27 -11.06 11.66
CA ASP A 29 -4.75 -9.84 12.26
C ASP A 29 -3.23 -9.93 12.36
N TYR A 30 -2.55 -9.37 11.37
CA TYR A 30 -1.10 -9.36 11.32
C TYR A 30 -0.53 -8.30 12.26
N PRO A 31 0.63 -8.54 12.89
CA PRO A 31 1.20 -7.61 13.86
C PRO A 31 1.89 -6.41 13.23
N LEU A 32 1.57 -6.09 12.01
CA LEU A 32 2.12 -4.94 11.28
C LEU A 32 1.14 -3.79 11.31
N ASP A 33 1.66 -2.59 11.53
CA ASP A 33 0.86 -1.37 11.55
C ASP A 33 1.75 -0.21 11.13
N GLY A 34 1.47 0.37 9.98
CA GLY A 34 2.29 1.46 9.47
C GLY A 34 2.37 1.49 7.96
N VAL A 35 3.34 2.23 7.46
CA VAL A 35 3.62 2.38 6.04
C VAL A 35 4.99 1.79 5.73
N TYR A 36 5.04 0.96 4.71
CA TYR A 36 6.22 0.16 4.39
C TYR A 36 6.64 0.34 2.94
N LEU A 37 7.95 0.33 2.72
CA LEU A 37 8.51 0.19 1.38
C LEU A 37 8.40 -1.28 0.99
N THR A 38 7.87 -1.55 -0.20
CA THR A 38 7.64 -2.92 -0.66
C THR A 38 8.12 -3.15 -2.07
N LYS A 39 8.36 -4.44 -2.36
CA LYS A 39 8.40 -4.94 -3.73
C LYS A 39 7.05 -5.60 -3.97
N THR A 40 6.33 -5.13 -4.97
CA THR A 40 5.02 -5.67 -5.32
C THR A 40 5.14 -6.43 -6.64
N VAL A 41 4.65 -7.68 -6.66
CA VAL A 41 4.71 -8.52 -7.84
C VAL A 41 3.30 -8.69 -8.40
N VAL A 42 3.10 -8.22 -9.63
CA VAL A 42 1.85 -8.34 -10.36
C VAL A 42 2.15 -8.98 -11.70
N GLU A 43 1.56 -10.14 -11.99
CA GLU A 43 1.79 -10.85 -13.27
C GLU A 43 3.28 -11.02 -13.58
N GLU A 44 4.06 -11.45 -12.59
CA GLU A 44 5.50 -11.66 -12.68
C GLU A 44 6.33 -10.39 -12.88
N LYS A 45 5.70 -9.22 -12.84
CA LYS A 45 6.40 -7.93 -12.92
C LYS A 45 6.63 -7.39 -11.52
N ASN A 46 7.86 -6.94 -11.26
CA ASN A 46 8.23 -6.32 -9.99
C ASN A 46 8.02 -4.81 -10.07
N SER A 47 7.41 -4.25 -9.05
CA SER A 47 7.20 -2.81 -8.94
C SER A 47 7.49 -2.35 -7.52
N VAL A 48 7.92 -1.10 -7.40
CA VAL A 48 8.05 -0.45 -6.08
C VAL A 48 6.66 -0.12 -5.59
N GLY A 49 6.40 -0.40 -4.32
CA GLY A 49 5.13 -0.06 -3.71
C GLY A 49 5.29 0.58 -2.35
N LEU A 50 4.24 1.27 -1.93
CA LEU A 50 4.08 1.78 -0.58
C LEU A 50 2.88 1.05 0.01
N ALA A 51 3.11 0.23 1.03
CA ALA A 51 2.05 -0.52 1.66
C ALA A 51 1.61 0.17 2.94
N SER A 52 0.32 0.42 3.06
CA SER A 52 -0.28 0.95 4.28
C SER A 52 -1.12 -0.15 4.89
N LEU A 53 -0.79 -0.54 6.11
CA LEU A 53 -1.49 -1.60 6.82
C LEU A 53 -2.16 -1.00 8.04
N GLY A 54 -3.47 -1.12 8.13
CA GLY A 54 -4.22 -0.54 9.22
C GLY A 54 -5.61 -1.10 9.33
N ASN A 55 -6.29 -0.71 10.40
CA ASN A 55 -7.65 -1.12 10.68
C ASN A 55 -8.64 -0.14 10.05
N LYS A 56 -9.65 -0.69 9.37
CA LYS A 56 -10.75 0.08 8.83
C LYS A 56 -12.00 -0.25 9.62
N PRO A 57 -12.73 0.75 10.17
CA PRO A 57 -13.98 0.48 10.88
C PRO A 57 -15.00 -0.18 9.95
N THR A 58 -15.70 -1.18 10.48
CA THR A 58 -16.77 -1.87 9.78
C THR A 58 -18.02 -1.88 10.66
N PHE A 59 -19.13 -2.35 10.11
CA PHE A 59 -20.39 -2.42 10.84
C PHE A 59 -20.29 -3.31 12.07
N ASN A 60 -19.53 -4.38 12.01
CA ASN A 60 -19.39 -5.37 13.09
C ASN A 60 -18.06 -5.29 13.86
N GLY A 61 -17.35 -4.16 13.78
CA GLY A 61 -16.06 -4.01 14.45
C GLY A 61 -15.04 -3.32 13.56
N SER A 62 -13.91 -3.98 13.33
CA SER A 62 -12.87 -3.45 12.44
C SER A 62 -12.35 -4.55 11.53
N GLU A 63 -11.83 -4.13 10.40
CA GLU A 63 -11.26 -5.00 9.38
C GLU A 63 -9.86 -4.50 9.05
N LYS A 64 -8.90 -5.43 8.97
CA LYS A 64 -7.54 -5.07 8.58
C LYS A 64 -7.41 -5.12 7.07
N ILE A 65 -6.96 -4.02 6.50
CA ILE A 65 -6.81 -3.89 5.06
C ILE A 65 -5.37 -3.50 4.75
N LEU A 66 -4.79 -4.19 3.77
CA LEU A 66 -3.53 -3.83 3.18
C LEU A 66 -3.81 -2.99 1.94
N GLU A 67 -3.40 -1.75 1.98
CA GLU A 67 -3.54 -0.83 0.85
C GLU A 67 -2.16 -0.59 0.26
N VAL A 68 -2.00 -0.89 -1.03
CA VAL A 68 -0.71 -0.77 -1.70
C VAL A 68 -0.81 0.27 -2.81
N PHE A 69 0.03 1.30 -2.71
CA PHE A 69 0.20 2.28 -3.77
C PHE A 69 1.36 1.80 -4.63
N ILE A 70 1.06 1.37 -5.85
CA ILE A 70 2.07 0.81 -6.75
C ILE A 70 2.60 1.93 -7.63
N LEU A 71 3.92 2.19 -7.52
CA LEU A 71 4.56 3.28 -8.25
C LEU A 71 4.81 2.87 -9.70
N ASP A 72 4.67 3.84 -10.61
CA ASP A 72 4.87 3.63 -12.06
C ASP A 72 4.04 2.49 -12.64
N PHE A 73 2.81 2.35 -12.14
CA PHE A 73 1.90 1.29 -12.55
C PHE A 73 0.56 1.91 -12.92
N ASP A 74 0.03 1.57 -14.10
CA ASP A 74 -1.16 2.19 -14.66
C ASP A 74 -2.18 1.18 -15.19
N GLU A 75 -2.14 -0.06 -14.70
CA GLU A 75 -3.06 -1.10 -15.16
C GLU A 75 -4.13 -1.36 -14.10
N ASP A 76 -5.31 -1.81 -14.56
CA ASP A 76 -6.36 -2.25 -13.65
C ASP A 76 -6.06 -3.67 -13.19
N ILE A 77 -5.86 -3.84 -11.88
CA ILE A 77 -5.52 -5.13 -11.29
C ILE A 77 -6.62 -5.66 -10.36
N TYR A 78 -7.81 -5.09 -10.45
CA TYR A 78 -8.95 -5.58 -9.69
C TYR A 78 -9.20 -7.06 -9.97
N SER A 79 -9.43 -7.85 -8.94
CA SER A 79 -9.61 -9.31 -8.95
C SER A 79 -8.35 -10.11 -9.20
N GLN A 80 -7.20 -9.47 -9.46
CA GLN A 80 -5.95 -10.19 -9.63
C GLN A 80 -5.30 -10.48 -8.30
N ASN A 81 -4.51 -11.55 -8.25
CA ASN A 81 -3.72 -11.90 -7.09
C ASN A 81 -2.36 -11.22 -7.19
N ILE A 82 -1.92 -10.56 -6.11
CA ILE A 82 -0.61 -9.90 -6.07
C ILE A 82 0.17 -10.38 -4.86
N GLU A 83 1.49 -10.27 -4.94
CA GLU A 83 2.39 -10.57 -3.83
C GLU A 83 3.05 -9.27 -3.39
N VAL A 84 3.08 -9.04 -2.08
CA VAL A 84 3.66 -7.83 -1.50
C VAL A 84 4.77 -8.24 -0.54
N TYR A 85 6.00 -7.90 -0.89
CA TYR A 85 7.17 -8.17 -0.06
C TYR A 85 7.54 -6.93 0.72
N PHE A 86 7.46 -6.99 2.05
CA PHE A 86 7.78 -5.87 2.93
C PHE A 86 9.29 -5.77 3.10
N LEU A 87 9.86 -4.66 2.69
CA LEU A 87 11.30 -4.45 2.73
C LEU A 87 11.74 -3.65 3.95
N GLU A 88 11.05 -2.56 4.26
CA GLU A 88 11.35 -1.78 5.45
C GLU A 88 10.15 -0.92 5.86
N GLU A 89 10.04 -0.65 7.15
CA GLU A 89 9.04 0.28 7.66
C GLU A 89 9.52 1.70 7.43
N ILE A 90 8.69 2.52 6.78
CA ILE A 90 8.99 3.91 6.54
C ILE A 90 8.55 4.76 7.72
N ARG A 91 7.34 4.50 8.24
CA ARG A 91 6.78 5.26 9.34
C ARG A 91 5.54 4.55 9.91
N LYS A 92 5.14 4.97 11.08
CA LYS A 92 3.85 4.54 11.66
C LYS A 92 2.70 5.27 10.99
N GLN A 93 1.49 4.80 11.21
CA GLN A 93 0.30 5.49 10.72
C GLN A 93 0.18 6.88 11.36
N ILE A 94 -0.23 7.84 10.54
CA ILE A 94 -0.44 9.23 10.98
C ILE A 94 -1.89 9.58 10.70
N LYS A 95 -2.52 10.23 11.66
CA LYS A 95 -3.86 10.77 11.48
C LYS A 95 -3.73 12.20 10.94
N PHE A 96 -4.31 12.44 9.77
CA PHE A 96 -4.21 13.73 9.11
C PHE A 96 -5.43 14.59 9.40
N SER A 97 -5.19 15.89 9.57
CA SER A 97 -6.27 16.85 9.84
C SER A 97 -7.05 17.20 8.59
N ASN A 98 -6.41 17.12 7.42
CA ASN A 98 -7.03 17.44 6.14
C ASN A 98 -6.34 16.70 5.00
N GLU A 99 -6.93 16.81 3.81
CA GLU A 99 -6.43 16.13 2.62
C GLU A 99 -5.07 16.65 2.16
N ASP A 100 -4.80 17.94 2.35
CA ASP A 100 -3.53 18.54 1.95
C ASP A 100 -2.36 17.96 2.72
N GLU A 101 -2.52 17.74 4.02
CA GLU A 101 -1.50 17.10 4.84
C GLU A 101 -1.24 15.66 4.40
N LEU A 102 -2.30 14.93 4.06
CA LEU A 102 -2.19 13.57 3.56
C LEU A 102 -1.39 13.53 2.26
N ILE A 103 -1.73 14.40 1.31
CA ILE A 103 -1.04 14.50 0.02
C ILE A 103 0.43 14.81 0.21
N LYS A 104 0.74 15.76 1.08
CA LYS A 104 2.12 16.14 1.37
C LYS A 104 2.92 14.95 1.89
N GLN A 105 2.35 14.21 2.83
CA GLN A 105 3.03 13.04 3.39
C GLN A 105 3.20 11.93 2.34
N MET A 106 2.20 11.71 1.51
CA MET A 106 2.30 10.71 0.44
C MET A 106 3.40 11.05 -0.55
N ASN A 107 3.57 12.33 -0.87
CA ASN A 107 4.64 12.78 -1.76
C ASN A 107 6.01 12.53 -1.14
N GLU A 108 6.16 12.74 0.16
CA GLU A 108 7.40 12.45 0.87
C GLU A 108 7.70 10.96 0.91
N ASP A 109 6.67 10.14 1.17
CA ASP A 109 6.79 8.68 1.16
C ASP A 109 7.22 8.18 -0.22
N HIS A 110 6.65 8.76 -1.27
CA HIS A 110 6.97 8.41 -2.66
C HIS A 110 8.44 8.70 -2.97
N LYS A 111 8.93 9.87 -2.59
CA LYS A 111 10.34 10.23 -2.79
C LYS A 111 11.26 9.27 -2.06
N TYR A 112 10.93 8.95 -0.82
CA TYR A 112 11.69 8.00 -0.03
C TYR A 112 11.75 6.64 -0.73
N ALA A 113 10.60 6.16 -1.21
CA ALA A 113 10.51 4.87 -1.85
C ALA A 113 11.36 4.79 -3.12
N ILE A 114 11.30 5.81 -3.97
CA ILE A 114 12.09 5.83 -5.20
C ILE A 114 13.58 5.79 -4.91
N ILE A 115 14.04 6.60 -3.95
CA ILE A 115 15.46 6.67 -3.61
C ILE A 115 15.93 5.36 -2.97
N ASN A 116 15.17 4.82 -2.04
CA ASN A 116 15.61 3.69 -1.23
C ASN A 116 15.34 2.32 -1.87
N SER A 117 14.45 2.24 -2.84
CA SER A 117 14.18 0.97 -3.54
C SER A 117 15.40 0.45 -4.29
N LYS A 118 16.29 1.35 -4.70
CA LYS A 118 17.50 0.99 -5.47
C LYS A 118 18.42 0.04 -4.70
N LYS A 119 18.49 0.17 -3.38
CA LYS A 119 19.30 -0.73 -2.57
C LYS A 119 18.76 -2.16 -2.49
N TYR A 120 17.51 -2.36 -2.90
CA TYR A 120 16.87 -3.68 -2.96
C TYR A 120 16.79 -4.22 -4.40
N GLY A 121 17.36 -3.54 -5.37
CA GLY A 121 17.40 -4.01 -6.75
C GLY A 121 16.09 -3.86 -7.51
N ILE A 122 15.27 -2.91 -7.11
CA ILE A 122 13.98 -2.69 -7.78
C ILE A 122 14.05 -1.43 -8.65
#